data_3001fa71442edf51c4d8f1e48a309292
#
_entry.id   3001fa71442edf51c4d8f1e48a309292
#
_cell.length_a   1.000
_cell.length_b   1.000
_cell.length_c   1.000
_cell.angle_alpha   90.00
_cell.angle_beta   90.00
_cell.angle_gamma   90.00
#
_symmetry.space_group_name_H-M   'P 1'
#
loop_
_entity.id
_entity.type
_entity.pdbx_description
1 polymer ?
#
loop_
_entity_poly.entity_id
_entity_poly.type
_entity_poly.pdbx_seq_one_letter_code
_entity_poly.pdbx_strand_id
1 'polypeptide(L)'
;MGAVQRLRAQTGPAHDAVDAAFGGHDLGDRIAYARFLTAHARALPAVEAVLAARSELPAWRERTGMLAADLADLGLAMPEHLPFVMPDRPGAAWGALYVTEGSRLGGIMLARGVPEDLPARYLGAKHLPGEWRALLAAIDAAGEAGGEAWIEGAVSGAEACFALYGCAVG
;
A
#
# COMPACT_ATOMS: atom_id res chain seq x y z
N MET A 1 -3.59 -19.42 -15.20
CA MET A 1 -3.54 -18.67 -13.91
C MET A 1 -3.42 -17.19 -14.24
N GLY A 2 -4.34 -16.39 -13.75
CA GLY A 2 -4.35 -14.94 -13.98
C GLY A 2 -3.22 -14.21 -13.26
N ALA A 3 -2.93 -12.98 -13.68
CA ALA A 3 -1.88 -12.16 -13.09
C ALA A 3 -2.14 -11.88 -11.60
N VAL A 4 -3.37 -11.60 -11.22
CA VAL A 4 -3.77 -11.38 -9.81
C VAL A 4 -3.50 -12.62 -8.96
N GLN A 5 -3.82 -13.80 -9.46
CA GLN A 5 -3.57 -15.04 -8.74
C GLN A 5 -2.06 -15.29 -8.54
N ARG A 6 -1.26 -15.00 -9.57
CA ARG A 6 0.21 -15.06 -9.50
C ARG A 6 0.77 -14.05 -8.50
N LEU A 7 0.32 -12.79 -8.56
CA LEU A 7 0.69 -11.77 -7.58
C LEU A 7 0.42 -12.23 -6.16
N ARG A 8 -0.81 -12.66 -5.88
CA ARG A 8 -1.21 -13.12 -4.55
C ARG A 8 -0.34 -14.28 -4.06
N ALA A 9 -0.12 -15.29 -4.91
CA ALA A 9 0.65 -16.47 -4.53
C ALA A 9 2.14 -16.14 -4.28
N GLN A 10 2.76 -15.33 -5.14
CA GLN A 10 4.20 -15.08 -5.07
C GLN A 10 4.57 -14.00 -4.07
N THR A 11 3.68 -13.04 -3.79
CA THR A 11 3.94 -11.98 -2.81
C THR A 11 3.38 -12.29 -1.42
N GLY A 12 2.69 -13.40 -1.23
CA GLY A 12 2.15 -13.84 0.06
C GLY A 12 3.18 -13.79 1.19
N PRO A 13 4.36 -14.39 1.04
CA PRO A 13 5.40 -14.34 2.09
C PRO A 13 5.86 -12.91 2.43
N ALA A 14 6.00 -12.02 1.47
CA ALA A 14 6.35 -10.62 1.69
C ALA A 14 5.23 -9.86 2.42
N HIS A 15 3.98 -10.11 2.03
CA HIS A 15 2.80 -9.57 2.72
C HIS A 15 2.78 -10.01 4.19
N ASP A 16 2.93 -11.30 4.46
CA ASP A 16 2.91 -11.85 5.82
C ASP A 16 4.05 -11.29 6.68
N ALA A 17 5.22 -11.07 6.09
CA ALA A 17 6.37 -10.46 6.77
C ALA A 17 6.08 -9.01 7.18
N VAL A 18 5.44 -8.21 6.33
CA VAL A 18 5.03 -6.83 6.64
C VAL A 18 3.94 -6.83 7.70
N ASP A 19 2.93 -7.68 7.59
CA ASP A 19 1.88 -7.81 8.61
C ASP A 19 2.46 -8.17 9.98
N ALA A 20 3.41 -9.10 10.03
CA ALA A 20 4.10 -9.47 11.27
C ALA A 20 4.90 -8.28 11.85
N ALA A 21 5.60 -7.52 11.00
CA ALA A 21 6.38 -6.36 11.42
C ALA A 21 5.50 -5.25 12.01
N PHE A 22 4.32 -5.01 11.44
CA PHE A 22 3.36 -4.01 11.94
C PHE A 22 2.46 -4.54 13.07
N GLY A 23 2.31 -5.85 13.20
CA GLY A 23 1.40 -6.49 14.16
C GLY A 23 1.73 -6.26 15.63
N GLY A 24 2.93 -5.76 15.95
CA GLY A 24 3.32 -5.38 17.30
C GLY A 24 2.75 -4.04 17.79
N HIS A 25 2.05 -3.27 16.95
CA HIS A 25 1.45 -2.00 17.31
C HIS A 25 0.05 -2.20 17.88
N ASP A 26 -0.16 -1.76 19.12
CA ASP A 26 -1.49 -1.68 19.71
C ASP A 26 -2.19 -0.39 19.24
N LEU A 27 -3.09 -0.52 18.27
CA LEU A 27 -3.81 0.63 17.72
C LEU A 27 -4.81 1.24 18.69
N GLY A 28 -5.11 0.58 19.81
CA GLY A 28 -5.87 1.13 20.93
C GLY A 28 -5.06 2.10 21.80
N ASP A 29 -3.74 2.04 21.72
CA ASP A 29 -2.83 2.96 22.41
C ASP A 29 -2.43 4.11 21.48
N ARG A 30 -2.63 5.34 21.95
CA ARG A 30 -2.35 6.56 21.17
C ARG A 30 -0.89 6.64 20.68
N ILE A 31 0.07 6.27 21.54
CA ILE A 31 1.50 6.35 21.20
C ILE A 31 1.86 5.29 20.16
N ALA A 32 1.40 4.06 20.36
CA ALA A 32 1.63 2.97 19.41
C ALA A 32 0.95 3.25 18.07
N TYR A 33 -0.26 3.80 18.08
CA TYR A 33 -0.95 4.21 16.86
C TYR A 33 -0.21 5.32 16.12
N ALA A 34 0.29 6.34 16.84
CA ALA A 34 1.10 7.39 16.23
C ALA A 34 2.38 6.84 15.58
N ARG A 35 3.04 5.88 16.19
CA ARG A 35 4.20 5.18 15.61
C ARG A 35 3.84 4.39 14.36
N PHE A 36 2.69 3.70 14.38
CA PHE A 36 2.16 2.98 13.23
C PHE A 36 1.93 3.93 12.05
N LEU A 37 1.24 5.06 12.25
CA LEU A 37 1.01 6.05 11.20
C LEU A 37 2.32 6.69 10.71
N THR A 38 3.25 6.96 11.61
CA THR A 38 4.57 7.50 11.24
C THR A 38 5.34 6.53 10.34
N ALA A 39 5.30 5.23 10.64
CA ALA A 39 5.93 4.22 9.79
C ALA A 39 5.29 4.18 8.40
N HIS A 40 3.96 4.20 8.31
CA HIS A 40 3.28 4.31 7.02
C HIS A 40 3.65 5.59 6.25
N ALA A 41 3.79 6.71 6.95
CA ALA A 41 4.17 8.00 6.36
C ALA A 41 5.63 8.03 5.86
N ARG A 42 6.47 7.12 6.31
CA ARG A 42 7.83 6.95 5.78
C ARG A 42 7.86 6.16 4.47
N ALA A 43 6.80 5.44 4.13
CA ALA A 43 6.74 4.58 2.95
C ALA A 43 5.74 5.09 1.89
N LEU A 44 4.49 5.28 2.25
CA LEU A 44 3.40 5.55 1.31
C LEU A 44 3.65 6.76 0.39
N PRO A 45 4.10 7.93 0.88
CA PRO A 45 4.30 9.09 0.01
C PRO A 45 5.31 8.84 -1.11
N ALA A 46 6.36 8.06 -0.83
CA ALA A 46 7.37 7.72 -1.83
C ALA A 46 6.79 6.84 -2.94
N VAL A 47 5.97 5.85 -2.58
CA VAL A 47 5.32 4.97 -3.55
C VAL A 47 4.29 5.75 -4.36
N GLU A 48 3.43 6.53 -3.72
CA GLU A 48 2.38 7.30 -4.40
C GLU A 48 2.97 8.33 -5.37
N ALA A 49 4.07 8.98 -5.01
CA ALA A 49 4.75 9.91 -5.91
C ALA A 49 5.25 9.23 -7.19
N VAL A 50 5.81 8.02 -7.09
CA VAL A 50 6.25 7.24 -8.26
C VAL A 50 5.04 6.78 -9.09
N LEU A 51 3.97 6.31 -8.44
CA LEU A 51 2.75 5.87 -9.15
C LEU A 51 2.06 7.03 -9.87
N ALA A 52 2.01 8.21 -9.27
CA ALA A 52 1.39 9.40 -9.86
C ALA A 52 2.06 9.83 -11.18
N ALA A 53 3.34 9.51 -11.36
CA ALA A 53 4.07 9.79 -12.59
C ALA A 53 3.84 8.73 -13.71
N ARG A 54 3.04 7.70 -13.48
CA ARG A 54 2.84 6.58 -14.39
C ARG A 54 1.51 6.69 -15.14
N SER A 55 1.59 7.03 -16.42
CA SER A 55 0.41 7.20 -17.28
C SER A 55 -0.24 5.88 -17.72
N GLU A 56 0.47 4.75 -17.60
CA GLU A 56 -0.04 3.42 -17.94
C GLU A 56 -1.00 2.83 -16.91
N LEU A 57 -1.07 3.41 -15.71
CA LEU A 57 -1.93 2.91 -14.64
C LEU A 57 -3.40 3.34 -14.83
N PRO A 58 -4.36 2.51 -14.39
CA PRO A 58 -5.75 2.95 -14.30
C PRO A 58 -5.91 4.05 -13.24
N ALA A 59 -7.07 4.70 -13.21
CA ALA A 59 -7.37 5.69 -12.18
C ALA A 59 -7.29 5.08 -10.76
N TRP A 60 -6.65 5.80 -9.86
CA TRP A 60 -6.51 5.44 -8.45
C TRP A 60 -6.49 6.70 -7.60
N ARG A 61 -6.60 6.57 -6.28
CA ARG A 61 -6.71 7.70 -5.37
C ARG A 61 -5.58 7.67 -4.33
N GLU A 62 -4.90 8.80 -4.17
CA GLU A 62 -3.87 8.98 -3.17
C GLU A 62 -4.45 9.02 -1.74
N ARG A 63 -3.67 8.58 -0.77
CA ARG A 63 -3.99 8.64 0.66
C ARG A 63 -2.96 9.42 1.49
N THR A 64 -1.88 9.89 0.88
CA THR A 64 -0.84 10.66 1.59
C THR A 64 -1.42 11.86 2.34
N GLY A 65 -2.37 12.59 1.73
CA GLY A 65 -3.03 13.73 2.37
C GLY A 65 -3.85 13.35 3.61
N MET A 66 -4.53 12.21 3.57
CA MET A 66 -5.28 11.69 4.72
C MET A 66 -4.34 11.31 5.87
N LEU A 67 -3.23 10.66 5.54
CA LEU A 67 -2.20 10.28 6.52
C LEU A 67 -1.55 11.50 7.16
N ALA A 68 -1.26 12.54 6.37
CA ALA A 68 -0.74 13.81 6.86
C ALA A 68 -1.73 14.51 7.82
N ALA A 69 -3.02 14.49 7.48
CA ALA A 69 -4.07 15.07 8.32
C ALA A 69 -4.22 14.31 9.65
N ASP A 70 -4.16 12.98 9.62
CA ASP A 70 -4.23 12.17 10.84
C ASP A 70 -3.02 12.41 11.76
N LEU A 71 -1.81 12.51 11.20
CA LEU A 71 -0.62 12.86 11.97
C LEU A 71 -0.72 14.27 12.58
N ALA A 72 -1.20 15.24 11.80
CA ALA A 72 -1.39 16.62 12.30
C ALA A 72 -2.37 16.67 13.47
N ASP A 73 -3.47 15.92 13.41
CA ASP A 73 -4.44 15.83 14.52
C ASP A 73 -3.83 15.17 15.77
N LEU A 74 -2.80 14.34 15.60
CA LEU A 74 -2.02 13.78 16.71
C LEU A 74 -0.90 14.71 17.19
N GLY A 75 -0.76 15.90 16.60
CA GLY A 75 0.30 16.87 16.94
C GLY A 75 1.66 16.52 16.33
N LEU A 76 1.69 15.71 15.29
CA LEU A 76 2.90 15.24 14.63
C LEU A 76 3.04 15.82 13.21
N ALA A 77 4.27 16.13 12.82
CA ALA A 77 4.60 16.45 11.44
C ALA A 77 4.78 15.18 10.60
N MET A 78 4.64 15.32 9.27
CA MET A 78 5.03 14.26 8.35
C MET A 78 6.53 13.98 8.49
N PRO A 79 6.93 12.71 8.67
CA PRO A 79 8.34 12.35 8.65
C PRO A 79 8.93 12.47 7.25
N GLU A 80 10.25 12.50 7.17
CA GLU A 80 10.94 12.27 5.90
C GLU A 80 10.66 10.82 5.44
N HIS A 81 10.22 10.67 4.20
CA HIS A 81 9.96 9.35 3.66
C HIS A 81 11.25 8.67 3.17
N LEU A 82 11.25 7.34 3.19
CA LEU A 82 12.32 6.53 2.64
C LEU A 82 12.35 6.66 1.10
N PRO A 83 13.51 6.52 0.47
CA PRO A 83 13.59 6.47 -0.98
C PRO A 83 12.92 5.20 -1.51
N PHE A 84 12.12 5.33 -2.56
CA PHE A 84 11.50 4.21 -3.27
C PHE A 84 11.99 4.17 -4.71
N VAL A 85 12.60 3.06 -5.09
CA VAL A 85 13.06 2.82 -6.46
C VAL A 85 12.19 1.73 -7.07
N MET A 86 11.36 2.14 -8.04
CA MET A 86 10.54 1.19 -8.80
C MET A 86 11.45 0.33 -9.68
N PRO A 87 11.31 -1.01 -9.67
CA PRO A 87 12.03 -1.85 -10.62
C PRO A 87 11.75 -1.42 -12.07
N ASP A 88 12.79 -1.32 -12.88
CA ASP A 88 12.67 -0.97 -14.30
C ASP A 88 12.26 -2.22 -15.10
N ARG A 89 11.01 -2.62 -14.92
CA ARG A 89 10.41 -3.80 -15.57
C ARG A 89 8.97 -3.51 -15.97
N PRO A 90 8.51 -4.04 -17.11
CA PRO A 90 7.09 -3.99 -17.46
C PRO A 90 6.23 -4.51 -16.30
N GLY A 91 5.11 -3.88 -16.02
CA GLY A 91 4.19 -4.31 -14.97
C GLY A 91 4.57 -3.90 -13.54
N ALA A 92 5.80 -3.44 -13.27
CA ALA A 92 6.25 -3.14 -11.90
C ALA A 92 5.35 -2.12 -11.19
N ALA A 93 4.96 -1.04 -11.86
CA ALA A 93 4.06 -0.03 -11.30
C ALA A 93 2.68 -0.62 -10.94
N TRP A 94 2.18 -1.55 -11.72
CA TRP A 94 0.91 -2.24 -11.44
C TRP A 94 1.00 -3.11 -10.19
N GLY A 95 2.15 -3.76 -9.97
CA GLY A 95 2.40 -4.54 -8.77
C GLY A 95 2.43 -3.66 -7.52
N ALA A 96 3.11 -2.52 -7.56
CA ALA A 96 3.12 -1.56 -6.46
C ALA A 96 1.72 -0.98 -6.20
N LEU A 97 0.95 -0.66 -7.25
CA LEU A 97 -0.44 -0.21 -7.13
C LEU A 97 -1.34 -1.28 -6.48
N TYR A 98 -1.16 -2.54 -6.88
CA TYR A 98 -1.87 -3.67 -6.26
C TYR A 98 -1.64 -3.72 -4.74
N VAL A 99 -0.41 -3.50 -4.28
CA VAL A 99 -0.08 -3.48 -2.84
C VAL A 99 -0.73 -2.29 -2.13
N THR A 100 -0.58 -1.08 -2.66
CA THR A 100 -1.12 0.12 -2.02
C THR A 100 -2.65 0.12 -1.98
N GLU A 101 -3.29 -0.27 -3.07
CA GLU A 101 -4.76 -0.34 -3.11
C GLU A 101 -5.32 -1.53 -2.32
N GLY A 102 -4.63 -2.67 -2.34
CA GLY A 102 -4.99 -3.82 -1.51
C GLY A 102 -4.91 -3.54 -0.02
N SER A 103 -4.00 -2.67 0.40
CA SER A 103 -3.86 -2.27 1.81
C SER A 103 -5.08 -1.54 2.38
N ARG A 104 -5.97 -0.99 1.52
CA ARG A 104 -7.24 -0.41 1.97
C ARG A 104 -8.13 -1.44 2.65
N LEU A 105 -8.10 -2.69 2.19
CA LEU A 105 -8.88 -3.78 2.80
C LEU A 105 -8.42 -4.08 4.22
N GLY A 106 -7.10 -4.20 4.41
CA GLY A 106 -6.51 -4.37 5.73
C GLY A 106 -6.73 -3.15 6.63
N GLY A 107 -6.63 -1.94 6.08
CA GLY A 107 -6.88 -0.70 6.80
C GLY A 107 -8.26 -0.62 7.44
N ILE A 108 -9.31 -1.02 6.72
CA ILE A 108 -10.68 -1.08 7.27
C ILE A 108 -10.77 -2.00 8.50
N MET A 109 -10.10 -3.13 8.45
CA MET A 109 -10.07 -4.07 9.57
C MET A 109 -9.31 -3.48 10.77
N LEU A 110 -8.16 -2.84 10.51
CA LEU A 110 -7.33 -2.21 11.53
C LEU A 110 -8.02 -1.00 12.17
N ALA A 111 -8.77 -0.22 11.38
CA ALA A 111 -9.50 0.95 11.87
C ALA A 111 -10.48 0.62 13.02
N ARG A 112 -10.98 -0.61 13.07
CA ARG A 112 -11.87 -1.07 14.16
C ARG A 112 -11.16 -1.09 15.52
N GLY A 113 -9.84 -1.19 15.55
CA GLY A 113 -9.05 -1.15 16.79
C GLY A 113 -8.65 0.26 17.23
N VAL A 114 -8.90 1.27 16.40
CA VAL A 114 -8.57 2.67 16.71
C VAL A 114 -9.70 3.29 17.53
N PRO A 115 -9.41 3.90 18.69
CA PRO A 115 -10.42 4.60 19.49
C PRO A 115 -11.13 5.72 18.70
N GLU A 116 -12.41 5.94 18.99
CA GLU A 116 -13.24 6.92 18.28
C GLU A 116 -12.75 8.37 18.40
N ASP A 117 -12.01 8.68 19.47
CA ASP A 117 -11.41 10.00 19.70
C ASP A 117 -10.09 10.23 18.96
N LEU A 118 -9.58 9.21 18.26
CA LEU A 118 -8.37 9.32 17.43
C LEU A 118 -8.72 9.40 15.94
N PRO A 119 -7.91 10.15 15.15
CA PRO A 119 -8.16 10.26 13.71
C PRO A 119 -7.88 8.94 12.99
N ALA A 120 -8.74 8.58 12.04
CA ALA A 120 -8.61 7.34 11.27
C ALA A 120 -9.02 7.51 9.80
N ARG A 121 -8.76 8.69 9.21
CA ARG A 121 -9.05 8.94 7.80
C ARG A 121 -8.29 8.00 6.87
N TYR A 122 -7.00 7.83 7.15
CA TYR A 122 -6.12 6.99 6.36
C TYR A 122 -6.53 5.52 6.41
N LEU A 123 -6.65 4.93 7.58
CA LEU A 123 -7.08 3.53 7.73
C LEU A 123 -8.52 3.31 7.26
N GLY A 124 -9.39 4.29 7.46
CA GLY A 124 -10.79 4.23 7.06
C GLY A 124 -11.05 4.51 5.57
N ALA A 125 -10.03 4.82 4.78
CA ALA A 125 -10.14 5.15 3.36
C ALA A 125 -10.40 3.90 2.51
N LYS A 126 -11.65 3.43 2.51
CA LYS A 126 -12.08 2.24 1.77
C LYS A 126 -12.22 2.50 0.27
N HIS A 127 -12.24 1.42 -0.52
CA HIS A 127 -12.61 1.48 -1.92
C HIS A 127 -14.05 1.95 -2.11
N LEU A 128 -14.31 2.66 -3.21
CA LEU A 128 -15.65 2.87 -3.71
C LEU A 128 -16.25 1.54 -4.19
N PRO A 129 -17.59 1.41 -4.25
CA PRO A 129 -18.23 0.19 -4.72
C PRO A 129 -17.70 -0.25 -6.10
N GLY A 130 -17.20 -1.48 -6.19
CA GLY A 130 -16.65 -2.07 -7.42
C GLY A 130 -15.23 -1.65 -7.78
N GLU A 131 -14.63 -0.68 -7.11
CA GLU A 131 -13.31 -0.14 -7.43
C GLU A 131 -12.20 -1.19 -7.34
N TRP A 132 -12.17 -1.98 -6.27
CA TRP A 132 -11.19 -3.05 -6.11
C TRP A 132 -11.35 -4.15 -7.17
N ARG A 133 -12.57 -4.57 -7.44
CA ARG A 133 -12.85 -5.56 -8.49
C ARG A 133 -12.42 -5.06 -9.87
N ALA A 134 -12.68 -3.80 -10.18
CA ALA A 134 -12.26 -3.18 -11.44
C ALA A 134 -10.73 -3.15 -11.58
N LEU A 135 -9.99 -2.83 -10.50
CA LEU A 135 -8.53 -2.86 -10.50
C LEU A 135 -8.00 -4.28 -10.74
N LEU A 136 -8.54 -5.29 -10.05
CA LEU A 136 -8.12 -6.67 -10.25
C LEU A 136 -8.36 -7.15 -11.69
N ALA A 137 -9.51 -6.80 -12.27
CA ALA A 137 -9.80 -7.11 -13.67
C ALA A 137 -8.83 -6.41 -14.63
N ALA A 138 -8.47 -5.15 -14.36
CA ALA A 138 -7.51 -4.42 -15.18
C ALA A 138 -6.09 -5.03 -15.08
N ILE A 139 -5.67 -5.49 -13.90
CA ILE A 139 -4.40 -6.20 -13.70
C ILE A 139 -4.38 -7.51 -14.51
N ASP A 140 -5.45 -8.30 -14.44
CA ASP A 140 -5.53 -9.56 -15.19
C ASP A 140 -5.48 -9.31 -16.71
N ALA A 141 -6.20 -8.31 -17.21
CA ALA A 141 -6.19 -7.94 -18.63
C ALA A 141 -4.80 -7.45 -19.09
N ALA A 142 -4.14 -6.61 -18.29
CA ALA A 142 -2.80 -6.13 -18.57
C ALA A 142 -1.77 -7.26 -18.54
N GLY A 143 -1.91 -8.20 -17.62
CA GLY A 143 -1.05 -9.38 -17.52
C GLY A 143 -1.23 -10.34 -18.69
N GLU A 144 -2.45 -10.54 -19.17
CA GLU A 144 -2.74 -11.33 -20.36
C GLU A 144 -2.08 -10.71 -21.61
N ALA A 145 -2.21 -9.40 -21.77
CA ALA A 145 -1.61 -8.67 -22.88
C ALA A 145 -0.07 -8.61 -22.81
N GLY A 146 0.49 -8.44 -21.61
CA GLY A 146 1.93 -8.27 -21.39
C GLY A 146 2.72 -9.57 -21.27
N GLY A 147 2.05 -10.66 -20.97
CA GLY A 147 2.67 -11.98 -20.84
C GLY A 147 3.53 -12.18 -19.60
N GLU A 148 4.33 -13.23 -19.60
CA GLU A 148 5.10 -13.67 -18.41
C GLU A 148 6.04 -12.57 -17.89
N ALA A 149 6.78 -11.90 -18.76
CA ALA A 149 7.72 -10.85 -18.36
C ALA A 149 7.03 -9.68 -17.64
N TRP A 150 5.81 -9.36 -18.05
CA TRP A 150 4.99 -8.34 -17.37
C TRP A 150 4.54 -8.81 -15.98
N ILE A 151 4.10 -10.05 -15.86
CA ILE A 151 3.67 -10.64 -14.58
C ILE A 151 4.84 -10.70 -13.60
N GLU A 152 6.01 -11.15 -14.04
CA GLU A 152 7.22 -11.12 -13.23
C GLU A 152 7.60 -9.70 -12.78
N GLY A 153 7.45 -8.72 -13.67
CA GLY A 153 7.67 -7.32 -13.35
C GLY A 153 6.68 -6.80 -12.29
N ALA A 154 5.40 -7.18 -12.41
CA ALA A 154 4.39 -6.84 -11.43
C ALA A 154 4.71 -7.43 -10.04
N VAL A 155 5.14 -8.69 -10.00
CA VAL A 155 5.62 -9.32 -8.74
C VAL A 155 6.80 -8.55 -8.17
N SER A 156 7.80 -8.20 -8.98
CA SER A 156 8.95 -7.41 -8.53
C SER A 156 8.55 -6.04 -7.97
N GLY A 157 7.60 -5.35 -8.59
CA GLY A 157 7.09 -4.06 -8.11
C GLY A 157 6.35 -4.19 -6.78
N ALA A 158 5.54 -5.23 -6.64
CA ALA A 158 4.85 -5.53 -5.38
C ALA A 158 5.84 -5.86 -4.25
N GLU A 159 6.84 -6.70 -4.52
CA GLU A 159 7.87 -7.05 -3.54
C GLU A 159 8.70 -5.83 -3.12
N ALA A 160 9.06 -4.95 -4.05
CA ALA A 160 9.77 -3.70 -3.74
C ALA A 160 8.93 -2.79 -2.82
N CYS A 161 7.62 -2.73 -3.06
CA CYS A 161 6.70 -1.98 -2.21
C CYS A 161 6.63 -2.57 -0.79
N PHE A 162 6.45 -3.88 -0.65
CA PHE A 162 6.45 -4.54 0.66
C PHE A 162 7.79 -4.36 1.40
N ALA A 163 8.92 -4.47 0.69
CA ALA A 163 10.24 -4.26 1.28
C ALA A 163 10.41 -2.84 1.84
N LEU A 164 9.88 -1.83 1.15
CA LEU A 164 9.89 -0.45 1.63
C LEU A 164 9.12 -0.30 2.95
N TYR A 165 7.93 -0.87 3.04
CA TYR A 165 7.14 -0.87 4.28
C TYR A 165 7.85 -1.61 5.41
N GLY A 166 8.48 -2.74 5.11
CA GLY A 166 9.30 -3.47 6.09
C GLY A 166 10.44 -2.63 6.66
N CYS A 167 11.11 -1.84 5.82
CA CYS A 167 12.15 -0.90 6.25
C CYS A 167 11.60 0.27 7.06
N ALA A 168 10.37 0.67 6.85
CA ALA A 168 9.76 1.82 7.52
C ALA A 168 9.43 1.56 8.99
N VAL A 169 9.22 0.31 9.38
CA VAL A 169 8.91 -0.10 10.77
C VAL A 169 10.11 0.04 11.70
N GLY A 170 11.33 -0.06 11.17
CA GLY A 170 12.58 -0.05 11.94
C GLY A 170 12.92 1.24 12.69
#